data_3105e1acb97b118f0ea8ec9c8f506f19
#
_entry.id   3105e1acb97b118f0ea8ec9c8f506f19
#
_cell.length_a   1.000
_cell.length_b   1.000
_cell.length_c   1.000
_cell.angle_alpha   90.00
_cell.angle_beta   90.00
_cell.angle_gamma   90.00
#
_symmetry.space_group_name_H-M   'P 1'
#
loop_
_entity.id
_entity.type
_entity.pdbx_description
1 polymer ?
#
loop_
_entity_poly.entity_id
_entity_poly.type
_entity_poly.pdbx_seq_one_letter_code
_entity_poly.pdbx_strand_id
1 'polypeptide(L)'
;RPKSSAASDVYKRQFPKLLEKPKGKIYVLGAGKAAGSMAKAFEDECPFELEGFVVTRYDHFVKTKKIKVVEASHPIPDLNGYNATKKIIQIAKNTSKDDLVIFLISGGASALLCSPLDGINFDEKQKINNELLKSGASIDEMNIVRQSISAVKGGRLLELIKPSNCITYGISDIPGDDPSFIGSGPTIYSNNDPNKLFEILDNYQIEISKEILSIIKTNLLPKGINENFHLIASPMKALKAAANLAKKIGFSPIILSDKLEGNASEEGKRLSLIHISEPTRRKR
;
A
#
# COMPACT_ATOMS: atom_id res chain seq x y z
N ARG A 1 -15.65 -11.05 -17.60
CA ARG A 1 -14.55 -12.05 -17.59
C ARG A 1 -14.13 -12.27 -16.13
N PRO A 2 -14.04 -13.52 -15.64
CA PRO A 2 -13.57 -13.77 -14.28
C PRO A 2 -12.05 -13.51 -14.22
N LYS A 3 -11.66 -12.29 -13.79
CA LYS A 3 -10.24 -11.90 -13.62
C LYS A 3 -9.67 -12.35 -12.27
N SER A 4 -10.48 -12.95 -11.38
CA SER A 4 -10.14 -13.07 -9.97
C SER A 4 -9.45 -14.38 -9.57
N SER A 5 -9.73 -15.51 -10.23
CA SER A 5 -9.15 -16.79 -9.83
C SER A 5 -7.66 -16.93 -10.18
N ALA A 6 -7.26 -16.49 -11.38
CA ALA A 6 -5.86 -16.56 -11.80
C ALA A 6 -4.93 -15.67 -10.97
N ALA A 7 -5.39 -14.48 -10.53
CA ALA A 7 -4.59 -13.61 -9.69
C ALA A 7 -4.37 -14.20 -8.29
N SER A 8 -5.39 -14.81 -7.67
CA SER A 8 -5.26 -15.44 -6.36
C SER A 8 -4.28 -16.62 -6.38
N ASP A 9 -4.24 -17.40 -7.46
CA ASP A 9 -3.33 -18.54 -7.59
C ASP A 9 -1.86 -18.12 -7.69
N VAL A 10 -1.57 -16.95 -8.25
CA VAL A 10 -0.22 -16.38 -8.26
C VAL A 10 0.23 -16.03 -6.85
N TYR A 11 -0.65 -15.49 -6.01
CA TYR A 11 -0.29 -15.07 -4.65
C TYR A 11 -0.19 -16.21 -3.65
N LYS A 12 -0.90 -17.33 -3.84
CA LYS A 12 -0.84 -18.50 -2.96
C LYS A 12 0.58 -18.99 -2.68
N ARG A 13 1.44 -18.99 -3.71
CA ARG A 13 2.83 -19.47 -3.60
C ARG A 13 3.79 -18.46 -2.97
N GLN A 14 3.32 -17.26 -2.65
CA GLN A 14 4.17 -16.16 -2.20
C GLN A 14 4.06 -15.90 -0.70
N PHE A 15 2.99 -16.38 -0.04
CA PHE A 15 2.88 -16.27 1.39
C PHE A 15 3.78 -17.27 2.09
N PRO A 16 4.62 -16.84 3.05
CA PRO A 16 5.29 -17.76 3.96
C PRO A 16 4.25 -18.58 4.71
N LYS A 17 4.50 -19.88 4.87
CA LYS A 17 3.63 -20.73 5.69
C LYS A 17 3.66 -20.23 7.12
N LEU A 18 2.49 -20.01 7.71
CA LEU A 18 2.38 -19.82 9.15
C LEU A 18 2.72 -21.14 9.83
N LEU A 19 3.84 -21.16 10.56
CA LEU A 19 4.35 -22.38 11.18
C LEU A 19 3.63 -22.69 12.50
N GLU A 20 3.12 -21.66 13.19
CA GLU A 20 2.50 -21.80 14.50
C GLU A 20 1.13 -21.12 14.55
N LYS A 21 0.18 -21.79 15.18
CA LYS A 21 -1.14 -21.24 15.47
C LYS A 21 -1.02 -20.24 16.62
N PRO A 22 -1.53 -19.00 16.49
CA PRO A 22 -1.62 -18.09 17.63
C PRO A 22 -2.53 -18.66 18.73
N LYS A 23 -2.34 -18.22 19.96
CA LYS A 23 -3.21 -18.61 21.09
C LYS A 23 -4.63 -18.09 20.94
N GLY A 24 -4.77 -16.90 20.36
CA GLY A 24 -6.03 -16.25 20.07
C GLY A 24 -6.48 -16.46 18.61
N LYS A 25 -7.14 -15.46 18.05
CA LYS A 25 -7.68 -15.45 16.70
C LYS A 25 -6.68 -14.89 15.68
N ILE A 26 -6.90 -15.25 14.40
CA ILE A 26 -6.24 -14.63 13.26
C ILE A 26 -7.22 -13.64 12.60
N TYR A 27 -6.84 -12.37 12.60
CA TYR A 27 -7.56 -11.30 11.90
C TYR A 27 -6.82 -10.94 10.62
N VAL A 28 -7.50 -11.01 9.48
CA VAL A 28 -6.95 -10.56 8.20
C VAL A 28 -7.55 -9.21 7.85
N LEU A 29 -6.72 -8.17 7.91
CA LEU A 29 -7.08 -6.81 7.52
C LEU A 29 -6.31 -6.41 6.28
N GLY A 30 -6.80 -5.44 5.52
CA GLY A 30 -6.03 -5.00 4.36
C GLY A 30 -6.70 -3.99 3.47
N ALA A 31 -5.89 -3.42 2.57
CA ALA A 31 -6.34 -2.47 1.56
C ALA A 31 -5.45 -2.48 0.31
N GLY A 32 -6.05 -2.19 -0.82
CA GLY A 32 -5.35 -2.01 -2.08
C GLY A 32 -6.03 -2.71 -3.26
N LYS A 33 -5.57 -2.40 -4.47
CA LYS A 33 -6.13 -2.97 -5.72
C LYS A 33 -6.09 -4.50 -5.77
N ALA A 34 -5.10 -5.12 -5.11
CA ALA A 34 -4.95 -6.57 -5.02
C ALA A 34 -5.44 -7.17 -3.69
N ALA A 35 -5.92 -6.36 -2.73
CA ALA A 35 -6.27 -6.82 -1.38
C ALA A 35 -7.29 -7.96 -1.37
N GLY A 36 -8.31 -7.93 -2.25
CA GLY A 36 -9.27 -9.02 -2.39
C GLY A 36 -8.64 -10.33 -2.84
N SER A 37 -7.77 -10.29 -3.86
CA SER A 37 -7.06 -11.47 -4.35
C SER A 37 -6.04 -12.00 -3.34
N MET A 38 -5.35 -11.12 -2.62
CA MET A 38 -4.44 -11.48 -1.52
C MET A 38 -5.21 -12.16 -0.38
N ALA A 39 -6.35 -11.59 0.02
CA ALA A 39 -7.21 -12.15 1.06
C ALA A 39 -7.70 -13.56 0.68
N LYS A 40 -8.15 -13.75 -0.55
CA LYS A 40 -8.55 -15.06 -1.06
C LYS A 40 -7.40 -16.07 -1.03
N ALA A 41 -6.22 -15.67 -1.50
CA ALA A 41 -5.04 -16.53 -1.50
C ALA A 41 -4.60 -16.89 -0.07
N PHE A 42 -4.60 -15.93 0.84
CA PHE A 42 -4.27 -16.17 2.24
C PHE A 42 -5.29 -17.10 2.92
N GLU A 43 -6.58 -16.86 2.70
CA GLU A 43 -7.66 -17.71 3.24
C GLU A 43 -7.57 -19.16 2.74
N ASP A 44 -7.20 -19.37 1.46
CA ASP A 44 -7.08 -20.70 0.88
C ASP A 44 -5.87 -21.50 1.41
N GLU A 45 -4.79 -20.80 1.76
CA GLU A 45 -3.53 -21.42 2.21
C GLU A 45 -3.40 -21.50 3.73
N CYS A 46 -4.14 -20.67 4.48
CA CYS A 46 -4.07 -20.66 5.94
C CYS A 46 -4.75 -21.91 6.53
N PRO A 47 -4.03 -22.75 7.27
CA PRO A 47 -4.60 -23.96 7.84
C PRO A 47 -5.43 -23.72 9.12
N PHE A 48 -5.48 -22.48 9.60
CA PHE A 48 -6.14 -22.09 10.83
C PHE A 48 -7.43 -21.32 10.58
N GLU A 49 -8.30 -21.31 11.58
CA GLU A 49 -9.48 -20.46 11.54
C GLU A 49 -9.07 -18.98 11.55
N LEU A 50 -9.71 -18.20 10.71
CA LEU A 50 -9.49 -16.79 10.57
C LEU A 50 -10.80 -16.05 10.30
N GLU A 51 -10.79 -14.76 10.57
CA GLU A 51 -11.82 -13.82 10.15
C GLU A 51 -11.15 -12.54 9.64
N GLY A 52 -11.85 -11.73 8.87
CA GLY A 52 -11.19 -10.54 8.36
C GLY A 52 -12.07 -9.58 7.61
N PHE A 53 -11.45 -8.45 7.27
CA PHE A 53 -12.08 -7.38 6.52
C PHE A 53 -11.04 -6.65 5.66
N VAL A 54 -11.24 -6.62 4.37
CA VAL A 54 -10.34 -5.94 3.43
C VAL A 54 -11.13 -5.01 2.51
N VAL A 55 -10.50 -3.91 2.09
CA VAL A 55 -11.07 -2.98 1.12
C VAL A 55 -10.25 -3.01 -0.17
N THR A 56 -10.94 -3.14 -1.29
CA THR A 56 -10.36 -3.08 -2.62
C THR A 56 -11.04 -2.01 -3.48
N ARG A 57 -10.53 -1.74 -4.68
CA ARG A 57 -11.20 -0.80 -5.59
C ARG A 57 -12.41 -1.46 -6.26
N TYR A 58 -13.35 -0.64 -6.75
CA TYR A 58 -14.46 -1.11 -7.58
C TYR A 58 -13.98 -1.99 -8.74
N ASP A 59 -14.77 -2.98 -9.10
CA ASP A 59 -14.51 -3.99 -10.13
C ASP A 59 -13.33 -4.94 -9.80
N HIS A 60 -12.90 -4.99 -8.52
CA HIS A 60 -11.85 -5.88 -8.02
C HIS A 60 -12.33 -6.79 -6.89
N PHE A 61 -13.65 -6.93 -6.75
CA PHE A 61 -14.23 -7.86 -5.78
C PHE A 61 -13.77 -9.29 -6.03
N VAL A 62 -13.43 -9.98 -4.94
CA VAL A 62 -13.11 -11.41 -4.94
C VAL A 62 -13.94 -12.10 -3.87
N LYS A 63 -14.62 -13.18 -4.22
CA LYS A 63 -15.40 -13.96 -3.28
C LYS A 63 -14.50 -14.76 -2.34
N THR A 64 -14.65 -14.53 -1.06
CA THR A 64 -14.00 -15.20 0.07
C THR A 64 -15.04 -15.91 0.94
N LYS A 65 -14.61 -16.73 1.89
CA LYS A 65 -15.48 -17.51 2.79
C LYS A 65 -15.61 -16.85 4.16
N LYS A 66 -14.48 -16.38 4.72
CA LYS A 66 -14.33 -15.87 6.09
C LYS A 66 -13.92 -14.38 6.14
N ILE A 67 -13.27 -13.89 5.12
CA ILE A 67 -12.81 -12.51 5.03
C ILE A 67 -13.84 -11.69 4.25
N LYS A 68 -14.39 -10.64 4.84
CA LYS A 68 -15.29 -9.73 4.13
C LYS A 68 -14.49 -8.82 3.21
N VAL A 69 -14.77 -8.88 1.92
CA VAL A 69 -14.21 -7.97 0.91
C VAL A 69 -15.24 -6.89 0.60
N VAL A 70 -14.84 -5.62 0.67
CA VAL A 70 -15.67 -4.49 0.27
C VAL A 70 -14.95 -3.66 -0.78
N GLU A 71 -15.72 -2.91 -1.57
CA GLU A 71 -15.19 -2.09 -2.65
C GLU A 71 -15.35 -0.60 -2.33
N ALA A 72 -14.37 0.19 -2.77
CA ALA A 72 -14.34 1.63 -2.62
C ALA A 72 -13.64 2.32 -3.80
N SER A 73 -13.71 3.63 -3.87
CA SER A 73 -13.16 4.41 -4.98
C SER A 73 -11.64 4.56 -4.89
N HIS A 74 -11.01 4.52 -6.06
CA HIS A 74 -9.60 4.85 -6.28
C HIS A 74 -9.45 5.45 -7.69
N PRO A 75 -8.72 6.54 -7.92
CA PRO A 75 -7.74 7.18 -7.02
C PRO A 75 -8.32 8.20 -6.02
N ILE A 76 -9.56 8.64 -6.20
CA ILE A 76 -10.21 9.61 -5.32
C ILE A 76 -10.96 8.86 -4.22
N PRO A 77 -10.68 9.12 -2.92
CA PRO A 77 -11.39 8.48 -1.82
C PRO A 77 -12.89 8.80 -1.81
N ASP A 78 -13.71 7.83 -1.38
CA ASP A 78 -15.15 7.99 -1.19
C ASP A 78 -15.60 7.57 0.22
N LEU A 79 -16.89 7.73 0.50
CA LEU A 79 -17.50 7.37 1.78
C LEU A 79 -17.43 5.85 2.05
N ASN A 80 -17.41 5.00 1.01
CA ASN A 80 -17.26 3.57 1.18
C ASN A 80 -15.86 3.23 1.72
N GLY A 81 -14.80 3.86 1.19
CA GLY A 81 -13.44 3.73 1.72
C GLY A 81 -13.30 4.27 3.14
N TYR A 82 -13.95 5.39 3.44
CA TYR A 82 -13.99 5.95 4.78
C TYR A 82 -14.66 5.00 5.79
N ASN A 83 -15.83 4.46 5.46
CA ASN A 83 -16.56 3.52 6.31
C ASN A 83 -15.80 2.19 6.47
N ALA A 84 -15.19 1.70 5.39
CA ALA A 84 -14.33 0.51 5.42
C ALA A 84 -13.13 0.73 6.36
N THR A 85 -12.49 1.90 6.29
CA THR A 85 -11.36 2.25 7.17
C THR A 85 -11.78 2.30 8.63
N LYS A 86 -12.94 2.88 8.96
CA LYS A 86 -13.51 2.87 10.32
C LYS A 86 -13.73 1.43 10.82
N LYS A 87 -14.20 0.53 9.95
CA LYS A 87 -14.39 -0.87 10.33
C LYS A 87 -13.05 -1.56 10.61
N ILE A 88 -12.02 -1.30 9.79
CA ILE A 88 -10.66 -1.80 10.03
C ILE A 88 -10.12 -1.28 11.37
N ILE A 89 -10.26 0.02 11.66
CA ILE A 89 -9.88 0.62 12.95
C ILE A 89 -10.59 -0.06 14.12
N GLN A 90 -11.90 -0.28 13.99
CA GLN A 90 -12.69 -0.96 15.02
C GLN A 90 -12.18 -2.37 15.30
N ILE A 91 -11.88 -3.16 14.28
CA ILE A 91 -11.34 -4.51 14.45
C ILE A 91 -9.95 -4.43 15.08
N ALA A 92 -9.07 -3.57 14.57
CA ALA A 92 -7.71 -3.39 15.09
C ALA A 92 -7.69 -3.06 16.58
N LYS A 93 -8.55 -2.13 17.04
CA LYS A 93 -8.66 -1.77 18.47
C LYS A 93 -9.16 -2.88 19.38
N ASN A 94 -9.85 -3.88 18.82
CA ASN A 94 -10.44 -4.98 19.59
C ASN A 94 -9.57 -6.24 19.61
N THR A 95 -8.37 -6.20 19.04
CA THR A 95 -7.43 -7.31 19.08
C THR A 95 -6.71 -7.38 20.43
N SER A 96 -6.32 -8.56 20.85
CA SER A 96 -5.63 -8.84 22.10
C SER A 96 -4.19 -9.32 21.86
N LYS A 97 -3.38 -9.40 22.93
CA LYS A 97 -2.00 -9.88 22.87
C LYS A 97 -1.84 -11.31 22.34
N ASP A 98 -2.90 -12.12 22.44
CA ASP A 98 -2.89 -13.53 22.03
C ASP A 98 -3.31 -13.69 20.55
N ASP A 99 -3.82 -12.61 19.93
CA ASP A 99 -4.27 -12.58 18.55
C ASP A 99 -3.11 -12.31 17.58
N LEU A 100 -3.32 -12.66 16.34
CA LEU A 100 -2.42 -12.34 15.22
C LEU A 100 -3.18 -11.54 14.16
N VAL A 101 -2.67 -10.38 13.83
CA VAL A 101 -3.18 -9.60 12.69
C VAL A 101 -2.29 -9.83 11.48
N ILE A 102 -2.91 -10.25 10.39
CA ILE A 102 -2.28 -10.27 9.06
C ILE A 102 -2.78 -9.05 8.30
N PHE A 103 -1.87 -8.15 7.95
CA PHE A 103 -2.21 -6.95 7.19
C PHE A 103 -1.77 -7.08 5.74
N LEU A 104 -2.74 -7.03 4.81
CA LEU A 104 -2.52 -7.18 3.38
C LEU A 104 -2.57 -5.82 2.70
N ILE A 105 -1.44 -5.41 2.09
CA ILE A 105 -1.37 -4.08 1.47
C ILE A 105 -0.86 -4.16 0.03
N SER A 106 -1.43 -3.34 -0.84
CA SER A 106 -0.99 -3.22 -2.23
C SER A 106 -1.22 -1.81 -2.77
N GLY A 107 -0.79 -1.55 -3.99
CA GLY A 107 -0.99 -0.26 -4.66
C GLY A 107 -2.44 0.22 -4.60
N GLY A 108 -2.60 1.54 -4.45
CA GLY A 108 -3.90 2.19 -4.28
C GLY A 108 -4.44 2.24 -2.84
N ALA A 109 -3.81 1.56 -1.89
CA ALA A 109 -4.26 1.55 -0.49
C ALA A 109 -4.33 2.96 0.13
N SER A 110 -3.53 3.91 -0.34
CA SER A 110 -3.55 5.28 0.21
C SER A 110 -4.91 5.99 0.02
N ALA A 111 -5.62 5.72 -1.07
CA ALA A 111 -6.97 6.24 -1.31
C ALA A 111 -8.05 5.40 -0.59
N LEU A 112 -7.86 4.08 -0.54
CA LEU A 112 -8.82 3.16 0.04
C LEU A 112 -8.85 3.20 1.58
N LEU A 113 -7.70 3.52 2.23
CA LEU A 113 -7.59 3.77 3.68
C LEU A 113 -7.60 5.28 3.94
N CYS A 114 -8.77 5.85 4.11
CA CYS A 114 -8.95 7.30 4.04
C CYS A 114 -9.56 7.96 5.28
N SER A 115 -9.51 7.34 6.46
CA SER A 115 -9.98 7.98 7.69
C SER A 115 -9.05 9.14 8.11
N PRO A 116 -9.60 10.37 8.32
CA PRO A 116 -8.84 11.46 8.91
C PRO A 116 -8.60 11.24 10.40
N LEU A 117 -7.71 12.04 11.01
CA LEU A 117 -7.61 12.18 12.46
C LEU A 117 -8.93 12.66 13.06
N ASP A 118 -9.18 12.30 14.31
CA ASP A 118 -10.35 12.80 15.04
C ASP A 118 -10.31 14.33 15.12
N GLY A 119 -11.42 14.96 14.83
CA GLY A 119 -11.56 16.42 14.73
C GLY A 119 -11.31 16.99 13.33
N ILE A 120 -10.83 16.21 12.38
CA ILE A 120 -10.75 16.58 10.96
C ILE A 120 -11.89 15.87 10.23
N ASN A 121 -12.72 16.58 9.52
CA ASN A 121 -13.77 15.93 8.74
C ASN A 121 -13.26 15.38 7.41
N PHE A 122 -14.07 14.53 6.77
CA PHE A 122 -13.68 13.84 5.55
C PHE A 122 -13.49 14.80 4.37
N ASP A 123 -14.34 15.83 4.27
CA ASP A 123 -14.30 16.80 3.17
C ASP A 123 -13.05 17.70 3.27
N GLU A 124 -12.67 18.12 4.49
CA GLU A 124 -11.43 18.85 4.73
C GLU A 124 -10.20 18.02 4.30
N LYS A 125 -10.18 16.73 4.67
CA LYS A 125 -9.12 15.83 4.23
C LYS A 125 -9.08 15.70 2.71
N GLN A 126 -10.23 15.60 2.05
CA GLN A 126 -10.30 15.55 0.58
C GLN A 126 -9.81 16.86 -0.05
N LYS A 127 -10.19 18.01 0.51
CA LYS A 127 -9.72 19.32 0.05
C LYS A 127 -8.19 19.39 0.08
N ILE A 128 -7.57 19.08 1.23
CA ILE A 128 -6.12 19.08 1.38
C ILE A 128 -5.46 18.12 0.38
N ASN A 129 -5.98 16.91 0.19
CA ASN A 129 -5.44 15.98 -0.80
C ASN A 129 -5.54 16.50 -2.23
N ASN A 130 -6.62 17.19 -2.59
CA ASN A 130 -6.79 17.77 -3.91
C ASN A 130 -5.83 18.95 -4.17
N GLU A 131 -5.58 19.77 -3.16
CA GLU A 131 -4.60 20.85 -3.23
C GLU A 131 -3.18 20.28 -3.41
N LEU A 132 -2.81 19.25 -2.65
CA LEU A 132 -1.55 18.52 -2.81
C LEU A 132 -1.35 17.97 -4.23
N LEU A 133 -2.38 17.35 -4.81
CA LEU A 133 -2.29 16.81 -6.17
C LEU A 133 -2.09 17.90 -7.24
N LYS A 134 -2.57 19.11 -6.98
CA LYS A 134 -2.45 20.26 -7.90
C LYS A 134 -1.15 21.05 -7.69
N SER A 135 -0.52 20.91 -6.53
CA SER A 135 0.63 21.73 -6.14
C SER A 135 1.93 21.37 -6.89
N GLY A 136 2.02 20.17 -7.45
CA GLY A 136 3.26 19.65 -8.03
C GLY A 136 4.24 19.12 -6.97
N ALA A 137 3.81 18.96 -5.72
CA ALA A 137 4.62 18.34 -4.67
C ALA A 137 5.06 16.93 -5.07
N SER A 138 6.25 16.54 -4.67
CA SER A 138 6.76 15.19 -4.88
C SER A 138 5.91 14.16 -4.14
N ILE A 139 5.99 12.89 -4.54
CA ILE A 139 5.25 11.80 -3.87
C ILE A 139 5.64 11.68 -2.39
N ASP A 140 6.90 11.96 -2.05
CA ASP A 140 7.44 11.94 -0.70
C ASP A 140 6.80 13.03 0.15
N GLU A 141 6.78 14.25 -0.35
CA GLU A 141 6.15 15.40 0.31
C GLU A 141 4.64 15.19 0.48
N MET A 142 3.95 14.71 -0.56
CA MET A 142 2.54 14.36 -0.45
C MET A 142 2.28 13.31 0.63
N ASN A 143 3.16 12.32 0.78
CA ASN A 143 3.01 11.28 1.80
C ASN A 143 3.20 11.84 3.21
N ILE A 144 4.13 12.78 3.42
CA ILE A 144 4.30 13.45 4.72
C ILE A 144 3.00 14.12 5.16
N VAL A 145 2.37 14.89 4.28
CA VAL A 145 1.10 15.56 4.60
C VAL A 145 -0.03 14.56 4.81
N ARG A 146 -0.16 13.55 3.93
CA ARG A 146 -1.18 12.51 4.03
C ARG A 146 -1.07 11.69 5.32
N GLN A 147 0.14 11.40 5.78
CA GLN A 147 0.36 10.73 7.05
C GLN A 147 -0.04 11.61 8.23
N SER A 148 0.28 12.90 8.17
CA SER A 148 0.03 13.85 9.27
C SER A 148 -1.45 14.06 9.57
N ILE A 149 -2.33 13.97 8.57
CA ILE A 149 -3.78 14.16 8.71
C ILE A 149 -4.60 12.85 8.76
N SER A 150 -3.96 11.69 8.92
CA SER A 150 -4.60 10.39 8.82
C SER A 150 -4.63 9.64 10.15
N ALA A 151 -5.76 9.01 10.46
CA ALA A 151 -5.90 8.14 11.63
C ALA A 151 -5.21 6.77 11.50
N VAL A 152 -4.75 6.40 10.30
CA VAL A 152 -4.24 5.04 10.04
C VAL A 152 -2.87 4.98 9.38
N LYS A 153 -2.37 6.07 8.77
CA LYS A 153 -1.10 6.09 8.03
C LYS A 153 0.10 6.34 8.95
N GLY A 154 1.32 6.11 8.43
CA GLY A 154 2.56 6.38 9.15
C GLY A 154 2.71 5.60 10.45
N GLY A 155 2.29 4.33 10.47
CA GLY A 155 2.37 3.44 11.63
C GLY A 155 1.19 3.53 12.60
N ARG A 156 0.26 4.47 12.43
CA ARG A 156 -0.87 4.61 13.36
C ARG A 156 -1.77 3.39 13.42
N LEU A 157 -1.98 2.68 12.30
CA LEU A 157 -2.76 1.44 12.33
C LEU A 157 -2.04 0.35 13.14
N LEU A 158 -0.72 0.27 13.06
CA LEU A 158 0.07 -0.66 13.86
C LEU A 158 -0.09 -0.38 15.35
N GLU A 159 -0.12 0.91 15.77
CA GLU A 159 -0.40 1.27 17.17
C GLU A 159 -1.79 0.86 17.63
N LEU A 160 -2.80 0.95 16.74
CA LEU A 160 -4.16 0.52 17.05
C LEU A 160 -4.27 -1.02 17.17
N ILE A 161 -3.40 -1.77 16.49
CA ILE A 161 -3.34 -3.24 16.55
C ILE A 161 -2.68 -3.72 17.85
N LYS A 162 -1.76 -2.95 18.43
CA LYS A 162 -1.09 -3.33 19.69
C LYS A 162 -2.11 -3.52 20.82
N PRO A 163 -1.90 -4.51 21.70
CA PRO A 163 -0.70 -5.33 21.88
C PRO A 163 -0.65 -6.62 21.04
N SER A 164 -1.53 -6.78 20.06
CA SER A 164 -1.51 -7.93 19.16
C SER A 164 -0.28 -7.91 18.26
N ASN A 165 0.20 -9.09 17.86
CA ASN A 165 1.22 -9.21 16.83
C ASN A 165 0.65 -8.87 15.46
N CYS A 166 1.44 -8.18 14.63
CA CYS A 166 1.06 -7.84 13.26
C CYS A 166 2.13 -8.32 12.28
N ILE A 167 1.71 -9.05 11.25
CA ILE A 167 2.55 -9.40 10.09
C ILE A 167 1.95 -8.72 8.87
N THR A 168 2.75 -7.94 8.15
CA THR A 168 2.31 -7.23 6.96
C THR A 168 2.87 -7.89 5.70
N TYR A 169 2.00 -8.24 4.78
CA TYR A 169 2.37 -8.69 3.45
C TYR A 169 2.06 -7.59 2.42
N GLY A 170 3.09 -7.14 1.72
CA GLY A 170 3.01 -6.03 0.77
C GLY A 170 3.24 -6.46 -0.69
N ILE A 171 2.48 -5.84 -1.59
CA ILE A 171 2.77 -5.82 -3.03
C ILE A 171 3.09 -4.39 -3.38
N SER A 172 4.31 -4.15 -3.88
CA SER A 172 4.73 -2.83 -4.32
C SER A 172 4.41 -2.62 -5.80
N ASP A 173 3.91 -1.42 -6.12
CA ASP A 173 3.80 -0.87 -7.46
C ASP A 173 4.55 0.47 -7.59
N ILE A 174 5.44 0.77 -6.63
CA ILE A 174 6.21 2.01 -6.56
C ILE A 174 7.70 1.77 -6.81
N PRO A 175 8.43 2.75 -7.37
CA PRO A 175 9.87 2.68 -7.52
C PRO A 175 10.60 2.55 -6.18
N GLY A 176 11.54 1.62 -6.11
CA GLY A 176 12.39 1.43 -4.93
C GLY A 176 11.79 0.61 -3.80
N ASP A 177 10.51 0.21 -3.90
CA ASP A 177 9.84 -0.75 -3.00
C ASP A 177 9.85 -0.37 -1.50
N ASP A 178 9.99 0.94 -1.16
CA ASP A 178 9.98 1.39 0.23
C ASP A 178 8.61 1.14 0.88
N PRO A 179 8.53 0.32 1.94
CA PRO A 179 7.27 -0.02 2.59
C PRO A 179 6.51 1.19 3.16
N SER A 180 7.21 2.26 3.53
CA SER A 180 6.61 3.47 4.10
C SER A 180 5.76 4.25 3.08
N PHE A 181 6.00 4.04 1.79
CA PHE A 181 5.23 4.64 0.70
C PHE A 181 4.07 3.78 0.22
N ILE A 182 4.09 2.46 0.44
CA ILE A 182 2.98 1.58 0.07
C ILE A 182 1.76 1.91 0.94
N GLY A 183 0.73 2.50 0.33
CA GLY A 183 -0.46 2.99 1.04
C GLY A 183 -0.17 4.07 2.09
N SER A 184 0.99 4.74 2.04
CA SER A 184 1.51 5.69 3.04
C SER A 184 1.78 5.02 4.41
N GLY A 185 2.19 3.75 4.42
CA GLY A 185 2.71 3.02 5.58
C GLY A 185 1.74 2.85 6.75
N PRO A 186 0.56 2.21 6.60
CA PRO A 186 -0.35 2.06 7.74
C PRO A 186 0.25 1.29 8.93
N THR A 187 1.03 0.27 8.62
CA THR A 187 1.72 -0.60 9.61
C THR A 187 3.23 -0.39 9.63
N ILE A 188 3.70 0.72 9.08
CA ILE A 188 5.12 1.08 9.00
C ILE A 188 5.32 2.44 9.64
N TYR A 189 6.17 2.51 10.65
CA TYR A 189 6.54 3.78 11.29
C TYR A 189 7.29 4.66 10.31
N SER A 190 6.88 5.90 10.26
CA SER A 190 7.53 6.92 9.44
C SER A 190 8.72 7.53 10.19
N ASN A 191 9.84 7.68 9.50
CA ASN A 191 11.01 8.40 10.01
C ASN A 191 11.01 9.88 9.60
N ASN A 192 9.88 10.40 9.11
CA ASN A 192 9.78 11.77 8.67
C ASN A 192 9.95 12.76 9.83
N ASP A 193 10.71 13.84 9.58
CA ASP A 193 10.80 14.98 10.49
C ASP A 193 9.44 15.69 10.51
N PRO A 194 8.82 15.89 11.70
CA PRO A 194 7.56 16.62 11.81
C PRO A 194 7.63 18.05 11.28
N ASN A 195 8.80 18.69 11.27
CA ASN A 195 8.98 20.06 10.78
C ASN A 195 8.80 20.15 9.26
N LYS A 196 9.16 19.11 8.52
CA LYS A 196 8.97 19.06 7.06
C LYS A 196 7.52 19.28 6.62
N LEU A 197 6.56 18.91 7.45
CA LEU A 197 5.16 19.19 7.15
C LEU A 197 4.91 20.68 6.95
N PHE A 198 5.41 21.51 7.87
CA PHE A 198 5.17 22.96 7.84
C PHE A 198 5.89 23.62 6.66
N GLU A 199 7.13 23.16 6.35
CA GLU A 199 7.87 23.59 5.17
C GLU A 199 7.11 23.27 3.87
N ILE A 200 6.53 22.05 3.75
CA ILE A 200 5.74 21.66 2.59
C ILE A 200 4.48 22.51 2.44
N LEU A 201 3.76 22.74 3.54
CA LEU A 201 2.54 23.55 3.52
C LEU A 201 2.82 24.97 3.07
N ASP A 202 3.93 25.56 3.54
CA ASP A 202 4.36 26.92 3.19
C ASP A 202 4.85 26.99 1.73
N ASN A 203 5.74 26.10 1.32
CA ASN A 203 6.30 26.04 -0.04
C ASN A 203 5.24 25.93 -1.14
N TYR A 204 4.20 25.13 -0.88
CA TYR A 204 3.13 24.90 -1.84
C TYR A 204 1.86 25.70 -1.57
N GLN A 205 1.90 26.63 -0.58
CA GLN A 205 0.78 27.50 -0.20
C GLN A 205 -0.52 26.71 0.06
N ILE A 206 -0.40 25.55 0.73
CA ILE A 206 -1.54 24.71 1.08
C ILE A 206 -2.17 25.26 2.36
N GLU A 207 -3.37 25.78 2.21
CA GLU A 207 -4.10 26.36 3.34
C GLU A 207 -4.70 25.27 4.24
N ILE A 208 -4.28 25.27 5.49
CA ILE A 208 -4.83 24.40 6.55
C ILE A 208 -5.30 25.29 7.71
N SER A 209 -6.49 25.03 8.23
CA SER A 209 -7.03 25.80 9.35
C SER A 209 -6.18 25.66 10.62
N LYS A 210 -6.24 26.66 11.49
CA LYS A 210 -5.51 26.64 12.78
C LYS A 210 -5.94 25.46 13.66
N GLU A 211 -7.19 25.08 13.57
CA GLU A 211 -7.77 23.95 14.27
C GLU A 211 -7.12 22.63 13.81
N ILE A 212 -7.02 22.41 12.50
CA ILE A 212 -6.37 21.23 11.93
C ILE A 212 -4.88 21.19 12.28
N LEU A 213 -4.18 22.35 12.20
CA LEU A 213 -2.77 22.45 12.61
C LEU A 213 -2.58 22.10 14.10
N SER A 214 -3.51 22.51 14.97
CA SER A 214 -3.49 22.16 16.39
C SER A 214 -3.68 20.65 16.59
N ILE A 215 -4.63 20.02 15.86
CA ILE A 215 -4.84 18.58 15.90
C ILE A 215 -3.59 17.82 15.46
N ILE A 216 -2.93 18.24 14.37
CA ILE A 216 -1.71 17.60 13.89
C ILE A 216 -0.58 17.70 14.93
N LYS A 217 -0.38 18.88 15.55
CA LYS A 217 0.65 19.11 16.56
C LYS A 217 0.47 18.24 17.81
N THR A 218 -0.77 17.92 18.17
CA THR A 218 -1.09 17.07 19.33
C THR A 218 -1.10 15.58 18.99
N ASN A 219 -1.18 15.22 17.68
CA ASN A 219 -1.23 13.86 17.19
C ASN A 219 0.00 13.54 16.31
N LEU A 220 1.18 13.58 16.88
CA LEU A 220 2.42 13.26 16.18
C LEU A 220 2.41 11.80 15.67
N LEU A 221 3.17 11.56 14.62
CA LEU A 221 3.36 10.20 14.10
C LEU A 221 4.06 9.32 15.14
N PRO A 222 3.60 8.08 15.33
CA PRO A 222 4.26 7.15 16.24
C PRO A 222 5.65 6.80 15.74
N LYS A 223 6.54 6.50 16.66
CA LYS A 223 7.91 6.04 16.39
C LYS A 223 8.09 4.61 16.89
N GLY A 224 8.85 3.82 16.16
CA GLY A 224 9.12 2.43 16.52
C GLY A 224 10.01 1.73 15.50
N ILE A 225 10.19 0.44 15.68
CA ILE A 225 10.96 -0.41 14.78
C ILE A 225 9.99 -1.08 13.81
N ASN A 226 10.34 -1.08 12.53
CA ASN A 226 9.56 -1.72 11.47
C ASN A 226 10.00 -3.19 11.36
N GLU A 227 9.32 -4.04 12.09
CA GLU A 227 9.47 -5.48 12.03
C GLU A 227 8.31 -6.12 11.25
N ASN A 228 8.49 -7.36 10.81
CA ASN A 228 7.43 -8.19 10.24
C ASN A 228 6.73 -7.63 8.97
N PHE A 229 7.44 -6.85 8.14
CA PHE A 229 6.99 -6.50 6.80
C PHE A 229 7.64 -7.42 5.76
N HIS A 230 6.80 -8.07 4.95
CA HIS A 230 7.24 -8.98 3.89
C HIS A 230 6.74 -8.49 2.53
N LEU A 231 7.66 -8.07 1.69
CA LEU A 231 7.36 -7.73 0.30
C LEU A 231 7.21 -9.02 -0.51
N ILE A 232 5.99 -9.40 -0.84
CA ILE A 232 5.70 -10.65 -1.56
C ILE A 232 5.82 -10.49 -3.08
N ALA A 233 5.50 -9.32 -3.63
CA ALA A 233 5.68 -9.02 -5.05
C ALA A 233 6.12 -7.57 -5.26
N SER A 234 6.93 -7.35 -6.30
CA SER A 234 7.36 -6.01 -6.73
C SER A 234 7.70 -6.00 -8.22
N PRO A 235 7.85 -4.82 -8.85
CA PRO A 235 8.27 -4.68 -10.24
C PRO A 235 9.58 -5.43 -10.52
N MET A 236 10.59 -5.27 -9.67
CA MET A 236 11.88 -5.97 -9.84
C MET A 236 11.75 -7.50 -9.75
N LYS A 237 10.93 -8.02 -8.83
CA LYS A 237 10.67 -9.48 -8.76
C LYS A 237 10.00 -9.99 -10.03
N ALA A 238 9.05 -9.24 -10.60
CA ALA A 238 8.39 -9.59 -11.86
C ALA A 238 9.36 -9.57 -13.04
N LEU A 239 10.20 -8.53 -13.14
CA LEU A 239 11.23 -8.42 -14.19
C LEU A 239 12.25 -9.55 -14.12
N LYS A 240 12.73 -9.91 -12.91
CA LYS A 240 13.65 -11.03 -12.71
C LYS A 240 13.02 -12.38 -13.12
N ALA A 241 11.74 -12.59 -12.80
CA ALA A 241 11.01 -13.79 -13.19
C ALA A 241 10.89 -13.90 -14.73
N ALA A 242 10.53 -12.79 -15.39
CA ALA A 242 10.45 -12.71 -16.85
C ALA A 242 11.81 -12.94 -17.50
N ALA A 243 12.86 -12.30 -16.99
CA ALA A 243 14.22 -12.49 -17.50
C ALA A 243 14.71 -13.94 -17.34
N ASN A 244 14.41 -14.58 -16.20
CA ASN A 244 14.76 -15.98 -15.99
C ASN A 244 14.04 -16.93 -16.96
N LEU A 245 12.76 -16.65 -17.26
CA LEU A 245 12.02 -17.41 -18.26
C LEU A 245 12.62 -17.20 -19.66
N ALA A 246 12.90 -15.96 -20.05
CA ALA A 246 13.50 -15.62 -21.33
C ALA A 246 14.85 -16.34 -21.53
N LYS A 247 15.70 -16.38 -20.49
CA LYS A 247 16.97 -17.15 -20.53
C LYS A 247 16.74 -18.64 -20.80
N LYS A 248 15.74 -19.25 -20.12
CA LYS A 248 15.42 -20.67 -20.30
C LYS A 248 14.98 -21.03 -21.72
N ILE A 249 14.39 -20.10 -22.43
CA ILE A 249 13.93 -20.29 -23.83
C ILE A 249 14.93 -19.73 -24.86
N GLY A 250 16.16 -19.41 -24.44
CA GLY A 250 17.28 -19.09 -25.35
C GLY A 250 17.50 -17.61 -25.65
N PHE A 251 16.83 -16.68 -24.95
CA PHE A 251 17.06 -15.24 -25.10
C PHE A 251 18.12 -14.74 -24.11
N SER A 252 18.73 -13.58 -24.41
CA SER A 252 19.64 -12.84 -23.53
C SER A 252 18.95 -11.56 -23.02
N PRO A 253 18.08 -11.64 -22.00
CA PRO A 253 17.34 -10.48 -21.52
C PRO A 253 18.23 -9.52 -20.73
N ILE A 254 17.94 -8.23 -20.87
CA ILE A 254 18.54 -7.14 -20.10
C ILE A 254 17.41 -6.45 -19.34
N ILE A 255 17.55 -6.32 -18.02
CA ILE A 255 16.66 -5.49 -17.20
C ILE A 255 17.24 -4.07 -17.19
N LEU A 256 16.54 -3.13 -17.81
CA LEU A 256 17.00 -1.75 -17.91
C LEU A 256 16.76 -0.99 -16.61
N SER A 257 15.56 -1.09 -16.04
CA SER A 257 15.17 -0.39 -14.81
C SER A 257 13.86 -0.96 -14.25
N ASP A 258 13.66 -0.84 -12.96
CA ASP A 258 12.37 -0.99 -12.26
C ASP A 258 11.82 0.35 -11.74
N LYS A 259 12.51 1.46 -12.08
CA LYS A 259 12.22 2.83 -11.64
C LYS A 259 11.94 3.77 -12.82
N LEU A 260 11.42 3.22 -13.91
CA LEU A 260 11.08 4.02 -15.08
C LEU A 260 9.77 4.76 -14.81
N GLU A 261 9.84 6.09 -14.74
CA GLU A 261 8.71 6.99 -14.54
C GLU A 261 8.69 8.04 -15.66
N GLY A 262 7.51 8.58 -15.95
CA GLY A 262 7.31 9.63 -16.93
C GLY A 262 6.11 9.38 -17.85
N ASN A 263 6.04 10.15 -18.93
CA ASN A 263 5.02 9.96 -19.96
C ASN A 263 5.32 8.68 -20.74
N ALA A 264 4.39 7.72 -20.74
CA ALA A 264 4.59 6.40 -21.35
C ALA A 264 4.97 6.47 -22.84
N SER A 265 4.43 7.46 -23.59
CA SER A 265 4.76 7.65 -25.01
C SER A 265 6.19 8.18 -25.21
N GLU A 266 6.64 9.09 -24.34
CA GLU A 266 7.99 9.66 -24.40
C GLU A 266 9.04 8.62 -23.98
N GLU A 267 8.80 7.92 -22.88
CA GLU A 267 9.68 6.86 -22.42
C GLU A 267 9.73 5.69 -23.42
N GLY A 268 8.61 5.33 -24.03
CA GLY A 268 8.57 4.35 -25.11
C GLY A 268 9.41 4.74 -26.31
N LYS A 269 9.37 6.00 -26.74
CA LYS A 269 10.23 6.55 -27.80
C LYS A 269 11.71 6.50 -27.39
N ARG A 270 12.03 6.92 -26.17
CA ARG A 270 13.40 6.90 -25.63
C ARG A 270 13.98 5.49 -25.60
N LEU A 271 13.21 4.51 -25.14
CA LEU A 271 13.60 3.09 -25.15
C LEU A 271 13.79 2.54 -26.57
N SER A 272 12.95 2.96 -27.53
CA SER A 272 13.09 2.61 -28.94
C SER A 272 14.39 3.16 -29.54
N LEU A 273 14.80 4.37 -29.19
CA LEU A 273 16.04 4.99 -29.66
C LEU A 273 17.32 4.30 -29.16
N ILE A 274 17.29 3.61 -28.03
CA ILE A 274 18.42 2.82 -27.53
C ILE A 274 18.83 1.73 -28.54
N HIS A 275 17.88 1.16 -29.28
CA HIS A 275 18.17 0.18 -30.34
C HIS A 275 18.70 0.80 -31.63
N ILE A 276 18.48 2.09 -31.86
CA ILE A 276 18.90 2.78 -33.08
C ILE A 276 20.30 3.39 -32.95
N SER A 277 20.72 3.71 -31.72
CA SER A 277 21.99 4.39 -31.44
C SER A 277 23.18 3.45 -31.25
N GLU A 278 23.00 2.13 -31.13
CA GLU A 278 24.11 1.17 -31.19
C GLU A 278 24.44 0.86 -32.67
N PRO A 279 25.60 1.32 -33.18
CA PRO A 279 26.05 0.87 -34.49
C PRO A 279 26.27 -0.64 -34.43
N THR A 280 25.52 -1.39 -35.22
CA THR A 280 25.79 -2.80 -35.47
C THR A 280 27.23 -2.94 -35.91
N ARG A 281 28.13 -3.28 -34.99
CA ARG A 281 29.49 -3.73 -35.34
C ARG A 281 29.33 -5.02 -36.12
N ARG A 282 29.19 -4.91 -37.41
CA ARG A 282 29.45 -6.03 -38.32
C ARG A 282 30.88 -6.44 -38.10
N LYS A 283 31.09 -7.55 -37.43
CA LYS A 283 32.35 -8.26 -37.52
C LYS A 283 32.54 -8.71 -38.99
N ARG A 284 33.56 -8.17 -39.65
CA ARG A 284 34.08 -8.73 -40.84
C ARG A 284 34.86 -10.00 -40.53
#